data_8471c3b5d6618786253f7b346b8868ee
#
_entry.id   8471c3b5d6618786253f7b346b8868ee
#
_cell.length_a   1.000
_cell.length_b   1.000
_cell.length_c   1.000
_cell.angle_alpha   90.00
_cell.angle_beta   90.00
_cell.angle_gamma   90.00
#
_symmetry.space_group_name_H-M   'P 1'
#
loop_
_entity.id
_entity.type
_entity.pdbx_description
1 polymer ?
#
loop_
_entity_poly.entity_id
_entity_poly.type
_entity_poly.pdbx_seq_one_letter_code
_entity_poly.pdbx_strand_id
1 'polypeptide(L)'
;MAQEKKSKVSILTNGIIKENPVLRLVLGTCSTLAVTTAVSSALGMGAAFTFVLVCANIMISLLRKVIPGKVHLPCYIVIIASFVTIVQMFMQAYMESLYNALGVFLPLIVVNCIILGRAEMFACKNSVVDSALDGIGMGIGYTLTVVLMATIREILGSGTWLGFQIIPEGVAKVSIMTQAPGAFFCFGLLMAGCVWLEGKLDARIERKSCCDLDNLKKEAE
;
A
#
# COMPACT_ATOMS: atom_id res chain seq x y z
N MET A 1 -18.23 -8.13 21.72
CA MET A 1 -17.25 -7.04 21.74
C MET A 1 -17.83 -5.89 20.93
N ALA A 2 -18.15 -4.79 21.58
CA ALA A 2 -18.79 -3.63 20.94
C ALA A 2 -17.84 -3.00 19.93
N GLN A 3 -18.19 -3.01 18.66
CA GLN A 3 -17.50 -2.23 17.64
C GLN A 3 -17.79 -0.76 17.91
N GLU A 4 -16.81 -0.07 18.48
CA GLU A 4 -16.80 1.39 18.51
C GLU A 4 -16.99 1.90 17.08
N LYS A 5 -18.05 2.69 16.88
CA LYS A 5 -18.38 3.32 15.59
C LYS A 5 -17.29 4.35 15.25
N LYS A 6 -16.15 3.87 14.73
CA LYS A 6 -15.04 4.72 14.29
C LYS A 6 -15.58 5.72 13.27
N SER A 7 -15.29 6.99 13.47
CA SER A 7 -15.65 8.05 12.51
C SER A 7 -15.12 7.66 11.13
N LYS A 8 -15.92 7.83 10.07
CA LYS A 8 -15.56 7.47 8.68
C LYS A 8 -14.22 8.06 8.24
N VAL A 9 -13.92 9.27 8.70
CA VAL A 9 -12.65 9.96 8.47
C VAL A 9 -11.49 9.25 9.19
N SER A 10 -11.73 8.71 10.37
CA SER A 10 -10.71 7.95 11.12
C SER A 10 -10.31 6.65 10.42
N ILE A 11 -11.26 5.98 9.74
CA ILE A 11 -10.97 4.76 8.96
C ILE A 11 -10.03 5.09 7.80
N LEU A 12 -10.31 6.16 7.07
CA LEU A 12 -9.50 6.61 5.95
C LEU A 12 -8.08 7.01 6.38
N THR A 13 -7.98 7.81 7.43
CA THR A 13 -6.68 8.33 7.92
C THR A 13 -5.83 7.23 8.57
N ASN A 14 -6.46 6.26 9.22
CA ASN A 14 -5.75 5.11 9.79
C ASN A 14 -5.04 4.28 8.72
N GLY A 15 -5.68 4.06 7.56
CA GLY A 15 -5.09 3.30 6.45
C GLY A 15 -3.83 3.97 5.85
N ILE A 16 -3.75 5.30 5.90
CA ILE A 16 -2.64 6.05 5.30
C ILE A 16 -1.42 6.09 6.24
N ILE A 17 -1.61 6.37 7.53
CA ILE A 17 -0.51 6.70 8.45
C ILE A 17 -0.31 5.61 9.51
N LYS A 18 -1.38 5.22 10.22
CA LYS A 18 -1.26 4.30 11.36
C LYS A 18 -1.22 2.82 10.98
N GLU A 19 -1.90 2.46 9.89
CA GLU A 19 -1.98 1.08 9.40
C GLU A 19 -1.45 0.98 7.97
N ASN A 20 -0.30 1.63 7.67
CA ASN A 20 0.29 1.51 6.33
C ASN A 20 0.54 0.03 6.01
N PRO A 21 -0.05 -0.51 4.90
CA PRO A 21 -0.02 -1.94 4.65
C PRO A 21 1.39 -2.47 4.38
N VAL A 22 2.25 -1.68 3.77
CA VAL A 22 3.60 -2.12 3.38
C VAL A 22 4.61 -1.87 4.51
N LEU A 23 4.61 -0.68 5.10
CA LEU A 23 5.64 -0.28 6.07
C LEU A 23 5.35 -0.78 7.49
N ARG A 24 4.10 -0.98 7.86
CA ARG A 24 3.73 -1.44 9.21
C ARG A 24 3.30 -2.90 9.26
N LEU A 25 2.43 -3.30 8.34
CA LEU A 25 1.95 -4.68 8.29
C LEU A 25 2.90 -5.61 7.53
N VAL A 26 3.88 -5.05 6.80
CA VAL A 26 4.82 -5.80 5.94
C VAL A 26 4.09 -6.71 4.94
N LEU A 27 2.90 -6.29 4.53
CA LEU A 27 2.07 -7.00 3.54
C LEU A 27 2.30 -6.42 2.14
N GLY A 28 2.12 -7.24 1.10
CA GLY A 28 2.24 -6.80 -0.30
C GLY A 28 3.67 -6.47 -0.75
N THR A 29 4.68 -6.95 -0.05
CA THR A 29 6.09 -6.74 -0.39
C THR A 29 6.47 -7.34 -1.75
N CYS A 30 5.83 -8.45 -2.17
CA CYS A 30 6.11 -9.11 -3.44
C CYS A 30 5.87 -8.18 -4.63
N SER A 31 4.72 -7.51 -4.69
CA SER A 31 4.40 -6.55 -5.74
C SER A 31 5.22 -5.26 -5.62
N THR A 32 5.48 -4.80 -4.39
CA THR A 32 6.31 -3.63 -4.12
C THR A 32 7.73 -3.80 -4.62
N LEU A 33 8.37 -4.95 -4.35
CA LEU A 33 9.73 -5.22 -4.79
C LEU A 33 9.84 -5.39 -6.30
N ALA A 34 8.82 -5.97 -6.95
CA ALA A 34 8.82 -6.26 -8.37
C ALA A 34 8.62 -5.02 -9.26
N VAL A 35 7.74 -4.09 -8.87
CA VAL A 35 7.26 -2.99 -9.73
C VAL A 35 8.04 -1.68 -9.53
N THR A 36 8.81 -1.54 -8.47
CA THR A 36 9.49 -0.30 -8.09
C THR A 36 10.78 0.00 -8.88
N THR A 37 10.89 -0.45 -10.10
CA THR A 37 12.03 -0.13 -10.99
C THR A 37 11.88 1.22 -11.69
N ALA A 38 10.63 1.66 -11.94
CA ALA A 38 10.30 2.94 -12.55
C ALA A 38 9.09 3.57 -11.87
N VAL A 39 9.11 4.88 -11.66
CA VAL A 39 8.00 5.61 -11.00
C VAL A 39 6.71 5.57 -11.81
N SER A 40 6.79 5.60 -13.13
CA SER A 40 5.62 5.48 -14.02
C SER A 40 4.89 4.15 -13.84
N SER A 41 5.66 3.05 -13.77
CA SER A 41 5.12 1.70 -13.50
C SER A 41 4.54 1.59 -12.09
N ALA A 42 5.19 2.22 -11.12
CA ALA A 42 4.72 2.27 -9.72
C ALA A 42 3.37 2.98 -9.59
N LEU A 43 3.18 4.11 -10.28
CA LEU A 43 1.91 4.83 -10.31
C LEU A 43 0.79 4.03 -10.99
N GLY A 44 1.09 3.42 -12.15
CA GLY A 44 0.13 2.59 -12.86
C GLY A 44 -0.33 1.38 -12.03
N MET A 45 0.62 0.71 -11.37
CA MET A 45 0.32 -0.41 -10.48
C MET A 45 -0.47 0.04 -9.24
N GLY A 46 -0.13 1.19 -8.65
CA GLY A 46 -0.85 1.74 -7.51
C GLY A 46 -2.31 2.06 -7.83
N ALA A 47 -2.57 2.66 -9.00
CA ALA A 47 -3.93 2.95 -9.46
C ALA A 47 -4.73 1.65 -9.72
N ALA A 48 -4.16 0.70 -10.45
CA ALA A 48 -4.78 -0.60 -10.71
C ALA A 48 -5.08 -1.37 -9.42
N PHE A 49 -4.11 -1.40 -8.49
CA PHE A 49 -4.25 -2.04 -7.18
C PHE A 49 -5.37 -1.42 -6.36
N THR A 50 -5.43 -0.08 -6.27
CA THR A 50 -6.46 0.62 -5.50
C THR A 50 -7.85 0.36 -6.06
N PHE A 51 -7.99 0.39 -7.39
CA PHE A 51 -9.26 0.08 -8.04
C PHE A 51 -9.73 -1.36 -7.75
N VAL A 52 -8.84 -2.34 -7.93
CA VAL A 52 -9.16 -3.76 -7.66
C VAL A 52 -9.51 -3.97 -6.18
N LEU A 53 -8.74 -3.36 -5.26
CA LEU A 53 -8.97 -3.48 -3.82
C LEU A 53 -10.35 -2.94 -3.42
N VAL A 54 -10.73 -1.76 -3.91
CA VAL A 54 -12.04 -1.16 -3.62
C VAL A 54 -13.18 -2.02 -4.18
N CYS A 55 -13.09 -2.42 -5.45
CA CYS A 55 -14.11 -3.25 -6.10
C CYS A 55 -14.24 -4.62 -5.41
N ALA A 56 -13.12 -5.26 -5.09
CA ALA A 56 -13.11 -6.54 -4.39
C ALA A 56 -13.73 -6.43 -2.99
N ASN A 57 -13.36 -5.40 -2.21
CA ASN A 57 -13.93 -5.16 -0.89
C ASN A 57 -15.45 -4.93 -0.93
N ILE A 58 -15.95 -4.18 -1.91
CA ILE A 58 -17.39 -3.96 -2.12
C ILE A 58 -18.09 -5.29 -2.42
N MET A 59 -17.59 -6.05 -3.38
CA MET A 59 -18.19 -7.33 -3.78
C MET A 59 -18.18 -8.35 -2.66
N ILE A 60 -17.07 -8.50 -1.95
CA ILE A 60 -16.93 -9.43 -0.84
C ILE A 60 -17.85 -9.04 0.31
N SER A 61 -17.96 -7.75 0.64
CA SER A 61 -18.90 -7.28 1.66
C SER A 61 -20.37 -7.52 1.28
N LEU A 62 -20.70 -7.45 -0.01
CA LEU A 62 -22.04 -7.75 -0.53
C LEU A 62 -22.35 -9.25 -0.46
N LEU A 63 -21.39 -10.09 -0.87
CA LEU A 63 -21.54 -11.55 -0.96
C LEU A 63 -21.30 -12.28 0.38
N ARG A 64 -20.93 -11.58 1.44
CA ARG A 64 -20.58 -12.20 2.74
C ARG A 64 -21.63 -13.12 3.34
N LYS A 65 -22.92 -12.89 3.01
CA LYS A 65 -24.03 -13.72 3.49
C LYS A 65 -24.25 -15.00 2.68
N VAL A 66 -23.71 -15.05 1.47
CA VAL A 66 -23.89 -16.16 0.52
C VAL A 66 -22.72 -17.14 0.58
N ILE A 67 -21.53 -16.66 0.88
CA ILE A 67 -20.31 -17.47 0.89
C ILE A 67 -20.23 -18.28 2.19
N PRO A 68 -20.25 -19.63 2.12
CA PRO A 68 -20.12 -20.47 3.31
C PRO A 68 -18.71 -20.43 3.89
N GLY A 69 -18.62 -20.51 5.23
CA GLY A 69 -17.39 -20.32 6.00
C GLY A 69 -16.20 -21.21 5.67
N LYS A 70 -16.44 -22.35 5.00
CA LYS A 70 -15.38 -23.32 4.67
C LYS A 70 -14.63 -23.03 3.37
N VAL A 71 -15.16 -22.13 2.51
CA VAL A 71 -14.64 -21.87 1.15
C VAL A 71 -14.45 -20.38 0.86
N HIS A 72 -14.21 -19.56 1.87
CA HIS A 72 -14.04 -18.11 1.68
C HIS A 72 -12.85 -17.78 0.79
N LEU A 73 -11.65 -18.31 1.09
CA LEU A 73 -10.42 -17.97 0.39
C LEU A 73 -10.47 -18.23 -1.12
N PRO A 74 -10.87 -19.44 -1.60
CA PRO A 74 -10.99 -19.67 -3.03
C PRO A 74 -12.04 -18.78 -3.70
N CYS A 75 -13.17 -18.47 -3.04
CA CYS A 75 -14.17 -17.54 -3.58
C CYS A 75 -13.61 -16.11 -3.73
N TYR A 76 -12.86 -15.63 -2.75
CA TYR A 76 -12.24 -14.30 -2.82
C TYR A 76 -11.22 -14.21 -3.95
N ILE A 77 -10.39 -15.24 -4.14
CA ILE A 77 -9.42 -15.29 -5.24
C ILE A 77 -10.12 -15.19 -6.60
N VAL A 78 -11.25 -15.89 -6.79
CA VAL A 78 -12.01 -15.84 -8.06
C VAL A 78 -12.60 -14.44 -8.29
N ILE A 79 -13.15 -13.80 -7.26
CA ILE A 79 -13.68 -12.44 -7.37
C ILE A 79 -12.57 -11.46 -7.73
N ILE A 80 -11.44 -11.51 -7.04
CA ILE A 80 -10.30 -10.62 -7.28
C ILE A 80 -9.74 -10.86 -8.68
N ALA A 81 -9.59 -12.12 -9.11
CA ALA A 81 -9.12 -12.49 -10.44
C ALA A 81 -10.00 -11.92 -11.54
N SER A 82 -11.33 -11.95 -11.37
CA SER A 82 -12.28 -11.37 -12.32
C SER A 82 -12.06 -9.86 -12.50
N PHE A 83 -11.88 -9.13 -11.41
CA PHE A 83 -11.59 -7.68 -11.49
C PHE A 83 -10.22 -7.39 -12.09
N VAL A 84 -9.19 -8.18 -11.74
CA VAL A 84 -7.86 -8.03 -12.33
C VAL A 84 -7.89 -8.27 -13.84
N THR A 85 -8.63 -9.27 -14.31
CA THR A 85 -8.80 -9.54 -15.75
C THR A 85 -9.48 -8.37 -16.47
N ILE A 86 -10.50 -7.76 -15.87
CA ILE A 86 -11.17 -6.57 -16.42
C ILE A 86 -10.17 -5.41 -16.54
N VAL A 87 -9.41 -5.14 -15.49
CA VAL A 87 -8.37 -4.08 -15.50
C VAL A 87 -7.30 -4.38 -16.54
N GLN A 88 -6.89 -5.63 -16.68
CA GLN A 88 -5.91 -6.06 -17.65
C GLN A 88 -6.38 -5.82 -19.09
N MET A 89 -7.60 -6.19 -19.41
CA MET A 89 -8.22 -5.92 -20.72
C MET A 89 -8.35 -4.41 -20.99
N PHE A 90 -8.75 -3.64 -19.98
CA PHE A 90 -8.86 -2.20 -20.10
C PHE A 90 -7.50 -1.53 -20.37
N MET A 91 -6.45 -1.92 -19.61
CA MET A 91 -5.10 -1.40 -19.82
C MET A 91 -4.54 -1.80 -21.20
N GLN A 92 -4.81 -3.00 -21.66
CA GLN A 92 -4.40 -3.46 -22.98
C GLN A 92 -5.02 -2.64 -24.10
N ALA A 93 -6.29 -2.23 -23.94
CA ALA A 93 -7.00 -1.45 -24.96
C ALA A 93 -6.62 0.03 -25.02
N TYR A 94 -6.32 0.66 -23.88
CA TYR A 94 -6.12 2.10 -23.78
C TYR A 94 -4.68 2.53 -23.50
N MET A 95 -3.86 1.67 -22.88
CA MET A 95 -2.51 2.00 -22.40
C MET A 95 -1.52 0.88 -22.72
N GLU A 96 -1.33 0.57 -24.00
CA GLU A 96 -0.49 -0.54 -24.45
C GLU A 96 0.96 -0.44 -23.94
N SER A 97 1.53 0.75 -23.90
CA SER A 97 2.88 0.98 -23.39
C SER A 97 3.02 0.59 -21.91
N LEU A 98 2.02 0.97 -21.08
CA LEU A 98 1.99 0.66 -19.66
C LEU A 98 1.67 -0.83 -19.43
N TYR A 99 0.81 -1.41 -20.28
CA TYR A 99 0.50 -2.84 -20.26
C TYR A 99 1.74 -3.69 -20.52
N ASN A 100 2.56 -3.34 -21.50
CA ASN A 100 3.80 -4.06 -21.81
C ASN A 100 4.81 -4.02 -20.64
N ALA A 101 4.83 -2.92 -19.89
CA ALA A 101 5.69 -2.80 -18.70
C ALA A 101 5.14 -3.57 -17.48
N LEU A 102 3.81 -3.60 -17.29
CA LEU A 102 3.16 -4.11 -16.10
C LEU A 102 2.47 -5.47 -16.26
N GLY A 103 2.29 -5.94 -17.51
CA GLY A 103 1.46 -7.11 -17.83
C GLY A 103 1.83 -8.38 -17.07
N VAL A 104 3.12 -8.59 -16.82
CA VAL A 104 3.62 -9.74 -16.03
C VAL A 104 3.35 -9.58 -14.54
N PHE A 105 3.21 -8.35 -14.04
CA PHE A 105 3.04 -8.05 -12.62
C PHE A 105 1.57 -7.91 -12.20
N LEU A 106 0.65 -7.66 -13.13
CA LEU A 106 -0.79 -7.55 -12.86
C LEU A 106 -1.37 -8.81 -12.19
N PRO A 107 -1.02 -10.05 -12.59
CA PRO A 107 -1.49 -11.24 -11.90
C PRO A 107 -1.05 -11.34 -10.44
N LEU A 108 0.04 -10.67 -10.03
CA LEU A 108 0.45 -10.60 -8.63
C LEU A 108 -0.57 -9.87 -7.75
N ILE A 109 -1.46 -9.06 -8.32
CA ILE A 109 -2.53 -8.40 -7.58
C ILE A 109 -3.53 -9.45 -7.05
N VAL A 110 -3.79 -10.52 -7.81
CA VAL A 110 -4.76 -11.57 -7.43
C VAL A 110 -4.39 -12.24 -6.12
N VAL A 111 -3.11 -12.55 -5.94
CA VAL A 111 -2.59 -13.23 -4.74
C VAL A 111 -1.96 -12.26 -3.73
N ASN A 112 -2.23 -10.97 -3.88
CA ASN A 112 -1.66 -9.96 -3.01
C ASN A 112 -2.17 -10.09 -1.57
N CYS A 113 -1.24 -10.21 -0.63
CA CYS A 113 -1.55 -10.41 0.79
C CYS A 113 -2.37 -9.27 1.39
N ILE A 114 -2.26 -8.03 0.86
CA ILE A 114 -3.06 -6.90 1.34
C ILE A 114 -4.52 -7.11 0.98
N ILE A 115 -4.82 -7.45 -0.27
CA ILE A 115 -6.21 -7.61 -0.75
C ILE A 115 -6.88 -8.78 -0.02
N LEU A 116 -6.20 -9.93 0.02
CA LEU A 116 -6.71 -11.11 0.72
C LEU A 116 -6.85 -10.86 2.23
N GLY A 117 -5.88 -10.22 2.83
CA GLY A 117 -5.92 -9.90 4.26
C GLY A 117 -7.06 -8.94 4.62
N ARG A 118 -7.29 -7.89 3.81
CA ARG A 118 -8.41 -6.94 4.05
C ARG A 118 -9.77 -7.56 3.73
N ALA A 119 -9.84 -8.42 2.72
CA ALA A 119 -11.05 -9.18 2.42
C ALA A 119 -11.51 -10.01 3.63
N GLU A 120 -10.60 -10.76 4.25
CA GLU A 120 -10.89 -11.64 5.37
C GLU A 120 -11.05 -10.89 6.70
N MET A 121 -10.16 -9.94 7.00
CA MET A 121 -10.17 -9.25 8.30
C MET A 121 -11.23 -8.16 8.39
N PHE A 122 -11.51 -7.46 7.31
CA PHE A 122 -12.35 -6.26 7.32
C PHE A 122 -13.61 -6.38 6.48
N ALA A 123 -13.53 -6.67 5.18
CA ALA A 123 -14.67 -6.65 4.27
C ALA A 123 -15.74 -7.70 4.62
N CYS A 124 -15.32 -8.87 5.09
CA CYS A 124 -16.22 -9.93 5.53
C CYS A 124 -17.06 -9.54 6.76
N LYS A 125 -16.61 -8.59 7.59
CA LYS A 125 -17.23 -8.25 8.89
C LYS A 125 -17.97 -6.91 8.90
N ASN A 126 -17.57 -5.98 8.02
CA ASN A 126 -18.07 -4.61 8.03
C ASN A 126 -19.07 -4.32 6.92
N SER A 127 -19.66 -3.11 6.96
CA SER A 127 -20.60 -2.65 5.94
C SER A 127 -19.88 -2.34 4.62
N VAL A 128 -20.64 -2.35 3.52
CA VAL A 128 -20.11 -2.09 2.16
C VAL A 128 -19.41 -0.73 2.07
N VAL A 129 -20.02 0.30 2.68
CA VAL A 129 -19.47 1.67 2.66
C VAL A 129 -18.16 1.76 3.44
N ASP A 130 -18.09 1.14 4.62
CA ASP A 130 -16.89 1.16 5.45
C ASP A 130 -15.77 0.36 4.77
N SER A 131 -16.10 -0.75 4.11
CA SER A 131 -15.16 -1.57 3.34
C SER A 131 -14.60 -0.84 2.11
N ALA A 132 -15.40 -0.02 1.45
CA ALA A 132 -14.95 0.82 0.34
C ALA A 132 -13.99 1.93 0.82
N LEU A 133 -14.33 2.61 1.92
CA LEU A 133 -13.48 3.65 2.51
C LEU A 133 -12.14 3.09 3.00
N ASP A 134 -12.15 1.91 3.62
CA ASP A 134 -10.95 1.20 4.02
C ASP A 134 -10.08 0.84 2.81
N GLY A 135 -10.70 0.33 1.74
CA GLY A 135 -10.01 0.03 0.48
C GLY A 135 -9.32 1.24 -0.13
N ILE A 136 -9.97 2.41 -0.13
CA ILE A 136 -9.37 3.67 -0.60
C ILE A 136 -8.19 4.08 0.28
N GLY A 137 -8.35 4.06 1.60
CA GLY A 137 -7.29 4.41 2.54
C GLY A 137 -6.05 3.53 2.40
N MET A 138 -6.25 2.22 2.34
CA MET A 138 -5.17 1.26 2.14
C MET A 138 -4.53 1.35 0.76
N GLY A 139 -5.32 1.60 -0.29
CA GLY A 139 -4.83 1.77 -1.66
C GLY A 139 -3.94 2.99 -1.79
N ILE A 140 -4.31 4.13 -1.20
CA ILE A 140 -3.49 5.34 -1.16
C ILE A 140 -2.21 5.10 -0.36
N GLY A 141 -2.29 4.44 0.81
CA GLY A 141 -1.13 4.09 1.63
C GLY A 141 -0.14 3.20 0.88
N TYR A 142 -0.64 2.19 0.16
CA TYR A 142 0.17 1.33 -0.70
C TYR A 142 0.85 2.12 -1.82
N THR A 143 0.08 2.92 -2.58
CA THR A 143 0.59 3.71 -3.70
C THR A 143 1.68 4.68 -3.27
N LEU A 144 1.48 5.37 -2.14
CA LEU A 144 2.47 6.30 -1.59
C LEU A 144 3.79 5.59 -1.29
N THR A 145 3.73 4.42 -0.65
CA THR A 145 4.93 3.65 -0.29
C THR A 145 5.66 3.11 -1.52
N VAL A 146 4.91 2.60 -2.51
CA VAL A 146 5.49 2.06 -3.75
C VAL A 146 6.15 3.18 -4.57
N VAL A 147 5.52 4.35 -4.68
CA VAL A 147 6.08 5.52 -5.37
C VAL A 147 7.33 6.04 -4.65
N LEU A 148 7.31 6.12 -3.31
CA LEU A 148 8.48 6.52 -2.53
C LEU A 148 9.67 5.58 -2.78
N MET A 149 9.42 4.27 -2.73
CA MET A 149 10.45 3.27 -3.01
C MET A 149 10.95 3.31 -4.45
N ALA A 150 10.05 3.48 -5.43
CA ALA A 150 10.40 3.62 -6.84
C ALA A 150 11.26 4.86 -7.08
N THR A 151 10.92 5.99 -6.46
CA THR A 151 11.70 7.24 -6.55
C THR A 151 13.14 7.04 -6.08
N ILE A 152 13.34 6.41 -4.92
CA ILE A 152 14.68 6.14 -4.38
C ILE A 152 15.46 5.22 -5.33
N ARG A 153 14.84 4.15 -5.81
CA ARG A 153 15.50 3.17 -6.69
C ARG A 153 15.79 3.73 -8.08
N GLU A 154 14.88 4.53 -8.66
CA GLU A 154 15.07 5.13 -9.98
C GLU A 154 16.18 6.19 -9.95
N ILE A 155 16.24 7.03 -8.92
CA ILE A 155 17.30 8.02 -8.76
C ILE A 155 18.68 7.36 -8.57
N LEU A 156 18.78 6.36 -7.69
CA LEU A 156 20.05 5.70 -7.39
C LEU A 156 20.51 4.73 -8.51
N GLY A 157 19.58 4.05 -9.18
CA GLY A 157 19.87 3.04 -10.17
C GLY A 157 20.06 3.58 -11.58
N SER A 158 19.11 4.41 -12.04
CA SER A 158 19.10 4.93 -13.40
C SER A 158 19.55 6.39 -13.50
N GLY A 159 19.50 7.15 -12.38
CA GLY A 159 19.77 8.58 -12.39
C GLY A 159 18.70 9.40 -13.12
N THR A 160 17.55 8.80 -13.39
CA THR A 160 16.38 9.41 -14.01
C THR A 160 15.24 9.53 -13.00
N TRP A 161 14.32 10.43 -13.23
CA TRP A 161 13.07 10.55 -12.52
C TRP A 161 11.94 10.87 -13.48
N LEU A 162 10.95 9.99 -13.60
CA LEU A 162 9.87 10.10 -14.59
C LEU A 162 10.36 10.29 -16.05
N GLY A 163 11.53 9.73 -16.39
CA GLY A 163 12.13 9.87 -17.72
C GLY A 163 13.00 11.12 -17.92
N PHE A 164 13.09 12.02 -16.92
CA PHE A 164 14.01 13.16 -16.95
C PHE A 164 15.35 12.76 -16.33
N GLN A 165 16.47 12.98 -17.06
CA GLN A 165 17.82 12.76 -16.53
C GLN A 165 18.16 13.83 -15.48
N ILE A 166 18.31 13.42 -14.21
CA ILE A 166 18.73 14.30 -13.12
C ILE A 166 20.24 14.21 -12.92
N ILE A 167 20.83 13.02 -13.09
CA ILE A 167 22.26 12.78 -12.88
C ILE A 167 22.95 12.78 -14.25
N PRO A 168 23.97 13.65 -14.46
CA PRO A 168 24.77 13.66 -15.70
C PRO A 168 25.51 12.34 -15.91
N GLU A 169 25.79 11.98 -17.16
CA GLU A 169 26.32 10.68 -17.58
C GLU A 169 27.72 10.31 -17.02
N GLY A 170 28.34 11.18 -16.26
CA GLY A 170 29.67 10.98 -15.66
C GLY A 170 29.68 10.29 -14.27
N VAL A 171 28.52 10.06 -13.65
CA VAL A 171 28.45 9.45 -12.31
C VAL A 171 28.18 7.95 -12.43
N ALA A 172 28.93 7.14 -11.69
CA ALA A 172 28.76 5.68 -11.67
C ALA A 172 27.34 5.31 -11.18
N LYS A 173 26.54 4.78 -12.08
CA LYS A 173 25.20 4.27 -11.78
C LYS A 173 25.30 2.96 -11.03
N VAL A 174 24.59 2.83 -9.92
CA VAL A 174 24.61 1.61 -9.09
C VAL A 174 23.57 0.62 -9.65
N SER A 175 23.94 -0.10 -10.72
CA SER A 175 23.04 -1.07 -11.39
C SER A 175 22.47 -2.14 -10.46
N ILE A 176 23.10 -2.43 -9.32
CA ILE A 176 22.59 -3.37 -8.31
C ILE A 176 21.26 -2.88 -7.72
N MET A 177 21.02 -1.56 -7.67
CA MET A 177 19.79 -0.99 -7.11
C MET A 177 18.54 -1.25 -7.98
N THR A 178 18.71 -1.45 -9.28
CA THR A 178 17.61 -1.81 -10.18
C THR A 178 17.24 -3.30 -10.10
N GLN A 179 18.16 -4.13 -9.61
CA GLN A 179 17.96 -5.57 -9.45
C GLN A 179 17.25 -5.92 -8.12
N ALA A 180 16.84 -7.19 -7.99
CA ALA A 180 16.15 -7.68 -6.80
C ALA A 180 16.91 -7.46 -5.47
N PRO A 181 18.24 -7.69 -5.35
CA PRO A 181 18.97 -7.43 -4.11
C PRO A 181 18.90 -5.97 -3.65
N GLY A 182 18.98 -5.02 -4.60
CA GLY A 182 18.83 -3.59 -4.31
C GLY A 182 17.43 -3.22 -3.81
N ALA A 183 16.38 -3.91 -4.29
CA ALA A 183 15.03 -3.72 -3.81
C ALA A 183 14.89 -4.07 -2.34
N PHE A 184 15.43 -5.21 -1.91
CA PHE A 184 15.42 -5.64 -0.51
C PHE A 184 16.22 -4.68 0.38
N PHE A 185 17.36 -4.22 -0.08
CA PHE A 185 18.19 -3.27 0.65
C PHE A 185 17.45 -1.93 0.86
N CYS A 186 16.87 -1.36 -0.20
CA CYS A 186 16.04 -0.15 -0.12
C CYS A 186 14.84 -0.32 0.80
N PHE A 187 14.16 -1.47 0.72
CA PHE A 187 13.02 -1.77 1.57
C PHE A 187 13.42 -1.85 3.05
N GLY A 188 14.52 -2.54 3.36
CA GLY A 188 15.05 -2.61 4.72
C GLY A 188 15.45 -1.25 5.28
N LEU A 189 16.06 -0.39 4.45
CA LEU A 189 16.43 0.97 4.85
C LEU A 189 15.19 1.84 5.13
N LEU A 190 14.16 1.74 4.29
CA LEU A 190 12.89 2.44 4.49
C LEU A 190 12.18 1.99 5.77
N MET A 191 12.15 0.68 6.02
CA MET A 191 11.59 0.13 7.26
C MET A 191 12.33 0.63 8.50
N ALA A 192 13.67 0.60 8.49
CA ALA A 192 14.48 1.12 9.58
C ALA A 192 14.23 2.62 9.81
N GLY A 193 14.12 3.40 8.72
CA GLY A 193 13.78 4.82 8.77
C GLY A 193 12.42 5.09 9.38
N CYS A 194 11.38 4.31 9.00
CA CYS A 194 10.04 4.42 9.56
C CYS A 194 10.01 4.12 11.05
N VAL A 195 10.62 3.02 11.48
CA VAL A 195 10.68 2.64 12.89
C VAL A 195 11.43 3.69 13.72
N TRP A 196 12.53 4.24 13.19
CA TRP A 196 13.26 5.32 13.85
C TRP A 196 12.44 6.62 13.97
N LEU A 197 11.68 6.97 12.92
CA LEU A 197 10.81 8.14 12.92
C LEU A 197 9.66 7.98 13.93
N GLU A 198 9.03 6.80 13.97
CA GLU A 198 7.96 6.49 14.94
C GLU A 198 8.49 6.59 16.37
N GLY A 199 9.62 5.98 16.67
CA GLY A 199 10.25 6.09 18.01
C GLY A 199 10.55 7.54 18.43
N LYS A 200 10.93 8.40 17.47
CA LYS A 200 11.13 9.83 17.72
C LYS A 200 9.83 10.60 17.94
N LEU A 201 8.78 10.21 17.23
CA LEU A 201 7.44 10.81 17.37
C LEU A 201 6.80 10.42 18.70
N ASP A 202 6.88 9.15 19.09
CA ASP A 202 6.35 8.66 20.36
C ASP A 202 7.08 9.29 21.54
N ALA A 203 8.42 9.39 21.50
CA ALA A 203 9.20 10.10 22.50
C ALA A 203 8.88 11.61 22.60
N ARG A 204 8.45 12.24 21.48
CA ARG A 204 7.96 13.63 21.51
C ARG A 204 6.58 13.76 22.11
N ILE A 205 5.70 12.81 21.87
CA ILE A 205 4.34 12.78 22.41
C ILE A 205 4.39 12.54 23.92
N GLU A 206 5.20 11.59 24.39
CA GLU A 206 5.41 11.35 25.82
C GLU A 206 5.99 12.57 26.55
N ARG A 207 6.98 13.24 25.92
CA ARG A 207 7.57 14.47 26.51
C ARG A 207 6.57 15.62 26.60
N LYS A 208 5.68 15.77 25.58
CA LYS A 208 4.58 16.76 25.64
C LYS A 208 3.58 16.42 26.73
N SER A 209 3.18 15.18 26.87
CA SER A 209 2.24 14.71 27.89
C SER A 209 2.79 14.90 29.31
N CYS A 210 4.10 14.66 29.53
CA CYS A 210 4.76 14.97 30.80
C CYS A 210 4.78 16.47 31.10
N CYS A 211 5.09 17.33 30.12
CA CYS A 211 5.11 18.78 30.31
C CYS A 211 3.69 19.35 30.62
N ASP A 212 2.65 18.79 29.99
CA ASP A 212 1.27 19.21 30.24
C ASP A 212 0.81 18.80 31.66
N LEU A 213 1.22 17.64 32.14
CA LEU A 213 0.95 17.16 33.50
C LEU A 213 1.68 18.01 34.57
N ASP A 214 2.92 18.44 34.32
CA ASP A 214 3.66 19.32 35.21
C ASP A 214 3.08 20.74 35.27
N ASN A 215 2.54 21.23 34.15
CA ASN A 215 1.85 22.52 34.11
C ASN A 215 0.50 22.49 34.88
N LEU A 216 -0.26 21.42 34.72
CA LEU A 216 -1.52 21.23 35.45
C LEU A 216 -1.32 21.09 36.98
N LYS A 217 -0.20 20.50 37.40
CA LYS A 217 0.17 20.45 38.84
C LYS A 217 0.55 21.81 39.40
N LYS A 218 1.21 22.67 38.62
CA LYS A 218 1.59 24.03 39.01
C LYS A 218 0.42 24.99 39.08
N GLU A 219 -0.66 24.76 38.33
CA GLU A 219 -1.89 25.56 38.39
C GLU A 219 -2.83 25.13 39.56
N ALA A 220 -2.58 23.97 40.13
CA ALA A 220 -3.38 23.41 41.26
C ALA A 220 -2.78 23.70 42.66
N GLU A 221 -1.57 24.29 42.74
CA GLU A 221 -0.93 24.80 43.98
C GLU A 221 -1.13 26.31 44.12
#